data_5d993261eb23584b19276e8eaf9a059b
#
_entry.id   5d993261eb23584b19276e8eaf9a059b
#
_cell.length_a   1.000
_cell.length_b   1.000
_cell.length_c   1.000
_cell.angle_alpha   90.00
_cell.angle_beta   90.00
_cell.angle_gamma   90.00
#
_symmetry.space_group_name_H-M   'P 1'
#
loop_
_entity.id
_entity.type
_entity.pdbx_description
1 polymer ?
#
loop_
_entity_poly.entity_id
_entity_poly.type
_entity_poly.pdbx_seq_one_letter_code
_entity_poly.pdbx_strand_id
1 'polypeptide(L)'
;TGDVSIKDDVMGDIARLPSFQSFEPKPLTIKFEHAVRQNYVLLERRLKEYLAFRCGFNEIYTYPWIDIKYINAAKIDTTNAVKLATPPAPDFANLRSSLIPGMLEAVSKNLRYFDAFRIFEMAQVVEQGEYHESTEDETLPIHKKYLTGCIVGKNAKEIFYEMKGVVEAMAEFCQMEELGFAHSEKPSWADINAYLNITHKGEIIGAIGLLSVATMADSKIRRTNVAAFELNVDKLVPLPSRTNEYKALPLFPLVEKDLSLLVDESVTWKSIANTVSPKIKELEFMEEYKGNQISEGKKSIMLRVKIGNDDGTMTSEQINAKMNHILEALNRQCGAELRTE
;
A
#
# COMPACT_ATOMS: atom_id res chain seq x y z
N THR A 1 29.59 -35.37 28.89
CA THR A 1 29.51 -33.92 29.05
C THR A 1 28.23 -33.45 28.36
N GLY A 2 27.49 -32.53 29.00
CA GLY A 2 26.13 -32.16 28.53
C GLY A 2 26.06 -31.31 27.27
N ASP A 3 27.16 -31.06 26.63
CA ASP A 3 27.32 -30.21 25.43
C ASP A 3 27.60 -31.01 24.13
N VAL A 4 27.64 -32.35 24.24
CA VAL A 4 27.85 -33.25 23.09
C VAL A 4 26.57 -34.01 22.81
N SER A 5 25.85 -33.64 21.79
CA SER A 5 24.53 -34.21 21.45
C SER A 5 24.45 -34.82 20.05
N ILE A 6 25.30 -34.36 19.11
CA ILE A 6 25.33 -34.82 17.74
C ILE A 6 26.73 -35.22 17.28
N LYS A 7 26.84 -35.90 16.14
CA LYS A 7 28.15 -36.31 15.59
C LYS A 7 29.10 -35.15 15.33
N ASP A 8 28.54 -34.01 14.93
CA ASP A 8 29.32 -32.82 14.57
C ASP A 8 30.02 -32.22 15.78
N ASP A 9 29.46 -32.34 16.99
CA ASP A 9 30.13 -31.92 18.24
C ASP A 9 31.39 -32.74 18.45
N VAL A 10 31.27 -34.06 18.32
CA VAL A 10 32.43 -34.98 18.47
C VAL A 10 33.45 -34.71 17.38
N MET A 11 33.02 -34.50 16.12
CA MET A 11 33.90 -34.16 14.99
C MET A 11 34.65 -32.86 15.25
N GLY A 12 33.96 -31.85 15.80
CA GLY A 12 34.56 -30.57 16.16
C GLY A 12 35.65 -30.70 17.21
N ASP A 13 35.42 -31.53 18.25
CA ASP A 13 36.41 -31.80 19.30
C ASP A 13 37.63 -32.58 18.77
N ILE A 14 37.39 -33.57 17.91
CA ILE A 14 38.47 -34.31 17.27
C ILE A 14 39.29 -33.38 16.35
N ALA A 15 38.63 -32.47 15.60
CA ALA A 15 39.30 -31.54 14.69
C ALA A 15 40.17 -30.51 15.44
N ARG A 16 39.88 -30.18 16.66
CA ARG A 16 40.70 -29.28 17.49
C ARG A 16 42.05 -29.86 17.85
N LEU A 17 42.15 -31.19 18.00
CA LEU A 17 43.44 -31.86 18.40
C LEU A 17 44.58 -31.60 17.41
N PRO A 18 44.39 -31.79 16.06
CA PRO A 18 45.42 -31.46 15.09
C PRO A 18 45.46 -29.98 14.71
N SER A 19 44.59 -29.12 15.26
CA SER A 19 44.35 -27.75 14.83
C SER A 19 43.60 -27.64 13.51
N PHE A 20 42.63 -26.77 13.43
CA PHE A 20 41.90 -26.48 12.17
C PHE A 20 42.80 -26.02 11.03
N GLN A 21 43.94 -25.42 11.33
CA GLN A 21 44.93 -24.98 10.34
C GLN A 21 45.65 -26.16 9.61
N SER A 22 45.59 -27.36 10.16
CA SER A 22 46.18 -28.54 9.53
C SER A 22 45.32 -29.14 8.43
N PHE A 23 44.07 -28.73 8.29
CA PHE A 23 43.15 -29.16 7.24
C PHE A 23 43.38 -28.34 5.98
N GLU A 24 43.63 -29.02 4.86
CA GLU A 24 43.73 -28.36 3.57
C GLU A 24 42.33 -27.86 3.11
N PRO A 25 42.18 -26.56 2.81
CA PRO A 25 40.92 -26.06 2.31
C PRO A 25 40.59 -26.69 0.95
N LYS A 26 39.46 -27.38 0.85
CA LYS A 26 38.96 -27.92 -0.41
C LYS A 26 37.80 -27.07 -0.88
N PRO A 27 37.85 -26.51 -2.11
CA PRO A 27 36.74 -25.84 -2.68
C PRO A 27 35.56 -26.81 -2.85
N LEU A 28 34.36 -26.34 -2.54
CA LEU A 28 33.13 -27.10 -2.78
C LEU A 28 32.94 -27.29 -4.29
N THR A 29 32.75 -28.53 -4.70
CA THR A 29 32.36 -28.84 -6.08
C THR A 29 30.84 -28.85 -6.11
N ILE A 30 30.24 -27.85 -6.74
CA ILE A 30 28.78 -27.74 -6.91
C ILE A 30 28.46 -27.86 -8.41
N LYS A 31 27.31 -28.48 -8.69
CA LYS A 31 26.73 -28.48 -10.03
C LYS A 31 26.12 -27.12 -10.29
N PHE A 32 26.46 -26.50 -11.40
CA PHE A 32 25.85 -25.27 -11.83
C PHE A 32 24.43 -25.56 -12.31
N GLU A 33 23.42 -25.11 -11.55
CA GLU A 33 22.03 -25.24 -11.90
C GLU A 33 21.40 -23.86 -12.01
N HIS A 34 20.34 -23.77 -12.82
CA HIS A 34 19.57 -22.53 -12.89
C HIS A 34 18.97 -22.18 -11.52
N ALA A 35 19.27 -20.99 -11.03
CA ALA A 35 18.64 -20.48 -9.81
C ALA A 35 17.14 -20.34 -10.02
N VAL A 36 16.35 -20.97 -9.13
CA VAL A 36 14.90 -20.83 -9.14
C VAL A 36 14.57 -19.43 -8.65
N ARG A 37 13.94 -18.61 -9.51
CA ARG A 37 13.44 -17.30 -9.12
C ARG A 37 12.22 -17.46 -8.20
N GLN A 38 12.34 -16.91 -7.01
CA GLN A 38 11.24 -16.86 -6.09
C GLN A 38 10.45 -15.56 -6.33
N ASN A 39 9.23 -15.68 -6.86
CA ASN A 39 8.42 -14.54 -7.28
C ASN A 39 8.14 -13.55 -6.14
N TYR A 40 7.95 -14.04 -4.91
CA TYR A 40 7.72 -13.19 -3.76
C TYR A 40 8.94 -12.32 -3.41
N VAL A 41 10.16 -12.85 -3.50
CA VAL A 41 11.40 -12.07 -3.28
C VAL A 41 11.55 -10.96 -4.31
N LEU A 42 11.17 -11.26 -5.57
CA LEU A 42 11.17 -10.24 -6.62
C LEU A 42 10.12 -9.16 -6.37
N LEU A 43 8.94 -9.54 -5.88
CA LEU A 43 7.89 -8.57 -5.53
C LEU A 43 8.33 -7.67 -4.40
N GLU A 44 8.87 -8.23 -3.31
CA GLU A 44 9.41 -7.45 -2.19
C GLU A 44 10.45 -6.43 -2.65
N ARG A 45 11.38 -6.87 -3.48
CA ARG A 45 12.41 -5.98 -4.04
C ARG A 45 11.78 -4.86 -4.88
N ARG A 46 10.83 -5.18 -5.75
CA ARG A 46 10.14 -4.19 -6.59
C ARG A 46 9.37 -3.17 -5.75
N LEU A 47 8.69 -3.60 -4.70
CA LEU A 47 7.97 -2.72 -3.77
C LEU A 47 8.94 -1.75 -3.08
N LYS A 48 10.07 -2.24 -2.59
CA LYS A 48 11.10 -1.40 -1.96
C LYS A 48 11.72 -0.41 -2.96
N GLU A 49 12.11 -0.89 -4.14
CA GLU A 49 12.68 -0.04 -5.20
C GLU A 49 11.66 1.02 -5.68
N TYR A 50 10.40 0.65 -5.81
CA TYR A 50 9.33 1.58 -6.16
C TYR A 50 9.18 2.69 -5.12
N LEU A 51 9.05 2.34 -3.85
CA LEU A 51 8.90 3.32 -2.77
C LEU A 51 10.15 4.22 -2.65
N ALA A 52 11.35 3.62 -2.66
CA ALA A 52 12.57 4.38 -2.48
C ALA A 52 12.89 5.28 -3.68
N PHE A 53 12.90 4.73 -4.91
CA PHE A 53 13.45 5.46 -6.07
C PHE A 53 12.40 6.24 -6.85
N ARG A 54 11.14 5.79 -6.86
CA ARG A 54 10.08 6.53 -7.58
C ARG A 54 9.27 7.45 -6.68
N CYS A 55 9.00 7.02 -5.44
CA CYS A 55 8.16 7.77 -4.52
C CYS A 55 8.97 8.59 -3.49
N GLY A 56 10.30 8.42 -3.44
CA GLY A 56 11.19 9.19 -2.57
C GLY A 56 11.03 8.89 -1.08
N PHE A 57 10.65 7.65 -0.74
CA PHE A 57 10.61 7.19 0.64
C PHE A 57 11.99 6.72 1.09
N ASN A 58 12.29 6.91 2.37
CA ASN A 58 13.45 6.34 3.02
C ASN A 58 13.05 5.04 3.75
N GLU A 59 13.75 3.94 3.48
CA GLU A 59 13.54 2.69 4.20
C GLU A 59 14.06 2.83 5.62
N ILE A 60 13.28 2.37 6.59
CA ILE A 60 13.67 2.31 8.00
C ILE A 60 13.51 0.88 8.52
N TYR A 61 14.17 0.59 9.62
CA TYR A 61 14.06 -0.67 10.34
C TYR A 61 13.77 -0.40 11.79
N THR A 62 12.66 -0.95 12.29
CA THR A 62 12.30 -0.89 13.70
C THR A 62 12.47 -2.26 14.35
N TYR A 63 12.61 -2.28 15.68
CA TYR A 63 12.65 -3.55 16.42
C TYR A 63 11.30 -4.26 16.40
N PRO A 64 11.28 -5.61 16.47
CA PRO A 64 10.03 -6.36 16.52
C PRO A 64 9.26 -6.16 17.83
N TRP A 65 9.91 -5.73 18.91
CA TRP A 65 9.28 -5.32 20.17
C TRP A 65 9.08 -3.80 20.17
N ILE A 66 7.91 -3.37 20.60
CA ILE A 66 7.49 -1.97 20.52
C ILE A 66 7.08 -1.46 21.89
N ASP A 67 7.43 -0.20 22.18
CA ASP A 67 6.97 0.51 23.37
C ASP A 67 5.44 0.55 23.41
N ILE A 68 4.87 0.05 24.50
CA ILE A 68 3.43 -0.05 24.74
C ILE A 68 2.69 1.27 24.51
N LYS A 69 3.34 2.41 24.74
CA LYS A 69 2.72 3.72 24.52
C LYS A 69 2.33 3.96 23.06
N TYR A 70 3.12 3.47 22.09
CA TYR A 70 2.79 3.63 20.66
C TYR A 70 1.75 2.60 20.20
N ILE A 71 1.73 1.41 20.81
CA ILE A 71 0.67 0.42 20.63
C ILE A 71 -0.67 1.04 21.07
N ASN A 72 -0.69 1.64 22.28
CA ASN A 72 -1.87 2.32 22.82
C ASN A 72 -2.27 3.53 21.99
N ALA A 73 -1.30 4.34 21.51
CA ALA A 73 -1.55 5.49 20.66
C ALA A 73 -2.21 5.08 19.31
N ALA A 74 -1.76 3.97 18.72
CA ALA A 74 -2.36 3.39 17.52
C ALA A 74 -3.68 2.64 17.80
N LYS A 75 -4.04 2.43 19.07
CA LYS A 75 -5.20 1.65 19.53
C LYS A 75 -5.22 0.23 18.94
N ILE A 76 -4.05 -0.38 18.83
CA ILE A 76 -3.91 -1.77 18.39
C ILE A 76 -4.33 -2.69 19.54
N ASP A 77 -5.19 -3.66 19.21
CA ASP A 77 -5.57 -4.71 20.16
C ASP A 77 -4.37 -5.63 20.44
N THR A 78 -4.09 -5.84 21.70
CA THR A 78 -2.98 -6.70 22.17
C THR A 78 -3.46 -8.03 22.74
N THR A 79 -4.73 -8.36 22.60
CA THR A 79 -5.32 -9.59 23.16
C THR A 79 -4.57 -10.83 22.67
N ASN A 80 -4.22 -10.85 21.39
CA ASN A 80 -3.50 -11.94 20.72
C ASN A 80 -2.01 -11.60 20.50
N ALA A 81 -1.45 -10.62 21.22
CA ALA A 81 -0.04 -10.28 21.08
C ALA A 81 0.86 -11.38 21.66
N VAL A 82 1.89 -11.74 20.91
CA VAL A 82 2.98 -12.58 21.41
C VAL A 82 3.84 -11.76 22.36
N LYS A 83 4.11 -12.30 23.55
CA LYS A 83 4.90 -11.63 24.59
C LYS A 83 6.25 -12.28 24.76
N LEU A 84 7.27 -11.45 24.92
CA LEU A 84 8.61 -11.91 25.29
C LEU A 84 8.64 -12.34 26.75
N ALA A 85 9.22 -13.50 27.03
CA ALA A 85 9.42 -13.98 28.39
C ALA A 85 10.42 -13.09 29.15
N THR A 86 11.45 -12.58 28.47
CA THR A 86 12.47 -11.70 29.00
C THR A 86 12.60 -10.46 28.08
N PRO A 87 11.73 -9.45 28.25
CA PRO A 87 11.78 -8.25 27.42
C PRO A 87 12.98 -7.36 27.81
N PRO A 88 13.48 -6.51 26.86
CA PRO A 88 14.55 -5.55 27.15
C PRO A 88 14.20 -4.54 28.26
N ALA A 89 12.92 -4.18 28.35
CA ALA A 89 12.31 -3.43 29.45
C ALA A 89 10.82 -3.79 29.54
N PRO A 90 10.14 -3.56 30.68
CA PRO A 90 8.73 -3.91 30.86
C PRO A 90 7.79 -3.36 29.78
N ASP A 91 8.04 -2.16 29.30
CA ASP A 91 7.22 -1.49 28.28
C ASP A 91 7.40 -2.08 26.86
N PHE A 92 8.40 -2.95 26.64
CA PHE A 92 8.73 -3.58 25.37
C PHE A 92 8.43 -5.09 25.36
N ALA A 93 7.46 -5.52 26.12
CA ALA A 93 7.12 -6.94 26.23
C ALA A 93 6.38 -7.52 25.02
N ASN A 94 5.67 -6.69 24.25
CA ASN A 94 4.85 -7.16 23.13
C ASN A 94 5.65 -7.15 21.81
N LEU A 95 5.56 -8.27 21.07
CA LEU A 95 5.93 -8.28 19.67
C LEU A 95 4.85 -7.61 18.84
N ARG A 96 5.25 -7.02 17.72
CA ARG A 96 4.38 -6.27 16.83
C ARG A 96 3.41 -7.15 16.05
N SER A 97 2.12 -6.83 16.08
CA SER A 97 1.07 -7.34 15.20
C SER A 97 0.74 -6.38 14.05
N SER A 98 1.30 -5.15 14.11
CA SER A 98 1.20 -4.09 13.11
C SER A 98 2.49 -3.29 13.11
N LEU A 99 2.87 -2.72 11.97
CA LEU A 99 4.05 -1.85 11.84
C LEU A 99 3.73 -0.40 12.19
N ILE A 100 2.45 -0.02 12.25
CA ILE A 100 2.03 1.36 12.54
C ILE A 100 2.62 1.91 13.85
N PRO A 101 2.61 1.19 15.00
CA PRO A 101 3.21 1.72 16.22
C PRO A 101 4.70 2.08 16.07
N GLY A 102 5.48 1.25 15.37
CA GLY A 102 6.88 1.55 15.06
C GLY A 102 7.04 2.79 14.19
N MET A 103 6.14 2.97 13.20
CA MET A 103 6.11 4.15 12.37
C MET A 103 5.77 5.42 13.16
N LEU A 104 4.84 5.36 14.11
CA LEU A 104 4.52 6.47 15.01
C LEU A 104 5.75 6.91 15.82
N GLU A 105 6.51 5.94 16.33
CA GLU A 105 7.75 6.21 17.03
C GLU A 105 8.77 6.88 16.11
N ALA A 106 8.98 6.34 14.93
CA ALA A 106 9.92 6.88 13.95
C ALA A 106 9.52 8.31 13.53
N VAL A 107 8.25 8.56 13.22
CA VAL A 107 7.74 9.89 12.89
C VAL A 107 7.98 10.87 14.05
N SER A 108 7.59 10.49 15.28
CA SER A 108 7.77 11.35 16.47
C SER A 108 9.22 11.74 16.72
N LYS A 109 10.16 10.82 16.48
CA LYS A 109 11.60 11.08 16.64
C LYS A 109 12.17 11.97 15.52
N ASN A 110 11.75 11.76 14.28
CA ASN A 110 12.28 12.48 13.11
C ASN A 110 11.75 13.90 12.97
N LEU A 111 10.58 14.22 13.50
CA LEU A 111 10.02 15.59 13.53
C LEU A 111 10.90 16.61 14.24
N ARG A 112 11.93 16.17 14.98
CA ARG A 112 12.95 17.08 15.56
C ARG A 112 13.89 17.66 14.53
N TYR A 113 14.00 17.01 13.36
CA TYR A 113 15.00 17.30 12.34
C TYR A 113 14.38 17.70 11.00
N PHE A 114 13.17 17.22 10.72
CA PHE A 114 12.52 17.39 9.41
C PHE A 114 11.05 17.78 9.58
N ASP A 115 10.61 18.81 8.87
CA ASP A 115 9.20 19.24 8.85
C ASP A 115 8.33 18.40 7.91
N ALA A 116 8.93 17.84 6.85
CA ALA A 116 8.27 16.96 5.87
C ALA A 116 9.23 15.86 5.43
N PHE A 117 8.75 14.63 5.39
CA PHE A 117 9.53 13.46 4.97
C PHE A 117 8.64 12.27 4.67
N ARG A 118 9.22 11.26 4.04
CA ARG A 118 8.57 9.99 3.71
C ARG A 118 9.43 8.85 4.20
N ILE A 119 8.82 7.92 4.91
CA ILE A 119 9.49 6.73 5.43
C ILE A 119 8.63 5.48 5.20
N PHE A 120 9.26 4.34 5.01
CA PHE A 120 8.58 3.05 4.89
C PHE A 120 9.36 1.94 5.58
N GLU A 121 8.66 0.88 5.95
CA GLU A 121 9.24 -0.35 6.47
C GLU A 121 8.51 -1.55 5.86
N MET A 122 9.26 -2.57 5.49
CA MET A 122 8.75 -3.89 5.14
C MET A 122 9.30 -4.90 6.12
N ALA A 123 8.43 -5.48 6.94
CA ALA A 123 8.87 -6.36 8.01
C ALA A 123 7.81 -7.38 8.40
N GLN A 124 8.20 -8.33 9.23
CA GLN A 124 7.30 -9.36 9.75
C GLN A 124 6.55 -8.85 10.97
N VAL A 125 5.29 -9.24 11.05
CA VAL A 125 4.42 -9.12 12.22
C VAL A 125 4.00 -10.50 12.67
N VAL A 126 3.60 -10.64 13.93
CA VAL A 126 3.27 -11.93 14.51
C VAL A 126 2.12 -11.80 15.52
N GLU A 127 1.22 -12.79 15.51
CA GLU A 127 0.11 -12.91 16.43
C GLU A 127 0.01 -14.34 16.96
N GLN A 128 -0.61 -14.51 18.12
CA GLN A 128 -0.97 -15.84 18.63
C GLN A 128 -2.12 -16.42 17.84
N GLY A 129 -2.20 -17.75 17.76
CA GLY A 129 -3.34 -18.47 17.21
C GLY A 129 -3.05 -19.21 15.90
N GLU A 130 -2.09 -18.74 15.11
CA GLU A 130 -1.64 -19.44 13.91
C GLU A 130 -0.18 -19.87 14.09
N TYR A 131 0.08 -21.17 13.99
CA TYR A 131 1.40 -21.75 14.24
C TYR A 131 1.81 -22.63 13.06
N HIS A 132 3.12 -22.68 12.78
CA HIS A 132 3.67 -23.67 11.89
C HIS A 132 3.45 -25.07 12.47
N GLU A 133 3.32 -26.09 11.61
CA GLU A 133 3.31 -27.48 12.06
C GLU A 133 4.56 -27.71 12.92
N SER A 134 4.34 -28.12 14.17
CA SER A 134 5.42 -28.30 15.12
C SER A 134 6.38 -29.38 14.64
N THR A 135 7.66 -29.08 14.60
CA THR A 135 8.71 -30.08 14.77
C THR A 135 8.69 -30.53 16.25
N GLU A 136 9.23 -31.69 16.56
CA GLU A 136 9.11 -32.32 17.90
C GLU A 136 9.47 -31.40 19.08
N ASP A 137 10.20 -30.30 18.85
CA ASP A 137 10.78 -29.45 19.88
C ASP A 137 10.25 -27.99 19.92
N GLU A 138 9.63 -27.45 18.85
CA GLU A 138 9.26 -26.03 18.80
C GLU A 138 7.96 -25.78 18.03
N THR A 139 7.07 -24.97 18.62
CA THR A 139 5.90 -24.41 17.96
C THR A 139 6.12 -22.92 17.75
N LEU A 140 6.38 -22.53 16.49
CA LEU A 140 6.61 -21.14 16.13
C LEU A 140 5.35 -20.51 15.54
N PRO A 141 4.98 -19.29 15.96
CA PRO A 141 3.87 -18.56 15.37
C PRO A 141 4.15 -18.24 13.90
N ILE A 142 3.10 -18.20 13.08
CA ILE A 142 3.21 -17.80 11.68
C ILE A 142 3.52 -16.32 11.61
N HIS A 143 4.60 -15.98 10.91
CA HIS A 143 4.98 -14.60 10.63
C HIS A 143 4.32 -14.14 9.32
N LYS A 144 3.61 -13.01 9.39
CA LYS A 144 3.02 -12.35 8.22
C LYS A 144 3.89 -11.17 7.80
N LYS A 145 4.14 -11.01 6.52
CA LYS A 145 4.92 -9.88 6.01
C LYS A 145 4.01 -8.70 5.70
N TYR A 146 4.34 -7.56 6.29
CA TYR A 146 3.62 -6.31 6.11
C TYR A 146 4.52 -5.25 5.50
N LEU A 147 3.91 -4.36 4.74
CA LEU A 147 4.50 -3.15 4.21
C LEU A 147 3.73 -1.95 4.75
N THR A 148 4.43 -0.99 5.30
CA THR A 148 3.85 0.26 5.79
C THR A 148 4.66 1.45 5.30
N GLY A 149 4.01 2.60 5.18
CA GLY A 149 4.69 3.87 4.89
C GLY A 149 3.95 5.05 5.45
N CYS A 150 4.70 6.11 5.71
CA CYS A 150 4.17 7.39 6.19
C CYS A 150 4.66 8.54 5.31
N ILE A 151 3.76 9.45 4.97
CA ILE A 151 4.05 10.78 4.42
C ILE A 151 3.72 11.79 5.50
N VAL A 152 4.71 12.59 5.87
CA VAL A 152 4.59 13.66 6.86
C VAL A 152 4.59 15.01 6.14
N GLY A 153 3.60 15.86 6.40
CA GLY A 153 3.48 17.16 5.75
C GLY A 153 2.38 18.03 6.36
N LYS A 154 2.31 19.30 5.95
CA LYS A 154 1.37 20.28 6.52
C LYS A 154 -0.03 20.20 5.94
N ASN A 155 -0.16 19.89 4.65
CA ASN A 155 -1.44 19.84 3.95
C ASN A 155 -2.02 18.41 4.02
N ALA A 156 -3.00 18.20 4.89
CA ALA A 156 -3.63 16.90 5.10
C ALA A 156 -4.25 16.31 3.82
N LYS A 157 -4.94 17.14 3.04
CA LYS A 157 -5.60 16.71 1.79
C LYS A 157 -4.55 16.25 0.77
N GLU A 158 -3.50 17.02 0.57
CA GLU A 158 -2.44 16.72 -0.38
C GLU A 158 -1.74 15.40 -0.06
N ILE A 159 -1.27 15.23 1.19
CA ILE A 159 -0.56 14.00 1.59
C ILE A 159 -1.45 12.76 1.56
N PHE A 160 -2.77 12.90 1.80
CA PHE A 160 -3.71 11.78 1.69
C PHE A 160 -3.87 11.31 0.24
N TYR A 161 -4.08 12.25 -0.70
CA TYR A 161 -4.18 11.90 -2.12
C TYR A 161 -2.86 11.40 -2.67
N GLU A 162 -1.74 11.96 -2.25
CA GLU A 162 -0.41 11.47 -2.61
C GLU A 162 -0.21 10.02 -2.14
N MET A 163 -0.54 9.73 -0.87
CA MET A 163 -0.44 8.37 -0.33
C MET A 163 -1.35 7.39 -1.10
N LYS A 164 -2.58 7.81 -1.42
CA LYS A 164 -3.48 7.00 -2.24
C LYS A 164 -2.86 6.70 -3.61
N GLY A 165 -2.31 7.70 -4.27
CA GLY A 165 -1.63 7.55 -5.58
C GLY A 165 -0.43 6.62 -5.51
N VAL A 166 0.38 6.71 -4.44
CA VAL A 166 1.49 5.79 -4.18
C VAL A 166 1.02 4.33 -4.11
N VAL A 167 -0.04 4.05 -3.36
CA VAL A 167 -0.56 2.68 -3.22
C VAL A 167 -1.24 2.20 -4.50
N GLU A 168 -2.01 3.05 -5.18
CA GLU A 168 -2.73 2.74 -6.42
C GLU A 168 -1.76 2.35 -7.55
N ALA A 169 -0.66 3.06 -7.69
CA ALA A 169 0.34 2.82 -8.73
C ALA A 169 1.27 1.62 -8.45
N MET A 170 1.25 1.05 -7.24
CA MET A 170 2.06 -0.14 -6.91
C MET A 170 1.80 -1.28 -7.88
N ALA A 171 0.53 -1.52 -8.25
CA ALA A 171 0.16 -2.63 -9.12
C ALA A 171 0.90 -2.58 -10.46
N GLU A 172 0.90 -1.42 -11.10
CA GLU A 172 1.59 -1.20 -12.38
C GLU A 172 3.11 -1.30 -12.26
N PHE A 173 3.69 -0.56 -11.30
CA PHE A 173 5.15 -0.45 -11.21
C PHE A 173 5.83 -1.67 -10.59
N CYS A 174 5.14 -2.40 -9.71
CA CYS A 174 5.70 -3.60 -9.06
C CYS A 174 5.33 -4.90 -9.78
N GLN A 175 4.57 -4.85 -10.87
CA GLN A 175 4.13 -6.02 -11.63
C GLN A 175 3.35 -7.01 -10.76
N MET A 176 2.30 -6.52 -10.16
CA MET A 176 1.37 -7.32 -9.37
C MET A 176 -0.06 -7.07 -9.83
N GLU A 177 -1.00 -7.89 -9.36
CA GLU A 177 -2.41 -7.70 -9.64
C GLU A 177 -2.94 -6.38 -9.06
N GLU A 178 -3.98 -5.82 -9.67
CA GLU A 178 -4.56 -4.54 -9.28
C GLU A 178 -5.12 -4.54 -7.87
N LEU A 179 -4.96 -3.40 -7.20
CA LEU A 179 -5.54 -3.12 -5.90
C LEU A 179 -6.81 -2.29 -6.04
N GLY A 180 -7.81 -2.63 -5.23
CA GLY A 180 -9.03 -1.84 -5.10
C GLY A 180 -9.04 -1.02 -3.83
N PHE A 181 -10.00 -0.09 -3.76
CA PHE A 181 -10.24 0.71 -2.56
C PHE A 181 -11.71 0.63 -2.17
N ALA A 182 -11.98 0.51 -0.86
CA ALA A 182 -13.29 0.51 -0.27
C ALA A 182 -13.31 1.41 0.97
N HIS A 183 -14.50 1.86 1.36
CA HIS A 183 -14.70 2.59 2.62
C HIS A 183 -15.62 1.74 3.48
N SER A 184 -15.06 0.91 4.34
CA SER A 184 -15.81 -0.04 5.18
C SER A 184 -15.31 -0.05 6.62
N GLU A 185 -14.20 -0.68 6.91
CA GLU A 185 -13.68 -0.86 8.26
C GLU A 185 -12.63 0.19 8.59
N LYS A 186 -12.94 1.08 9.53
CA LYS A 186 -12.01 2.11 9.96
C LYS A 186 -10.83 1.52 10.73
N PRO A 187 -9.57 1.71 10.25
CA PRO A 187 -8.40 1.35 11.04
C PRO A 187 -8.38 2.11 12.38
N SER A 188 -7.94 1.46 13.44
CA SER A 188 -7.95 2.04 14.79
C SER A 188 -7.21 3.38 14.90
N TRP A 189 -6.11 3.50 14.17
CA TRP A 189 -5.22 4.66 14.13
C TRP A 189 -5.69 5.80 13.22
N ALA A 190 -6.62 5.52 12.30
CA ALA A 190 -7.00 6.47 11.25
C ALA A 190 -8.09 7.45 11.68
N ASP A 191 -8.11 8.60 11.01
CA ASP A 191 -9.21 9.58 11.08
C ASP A 191 -10.47 9.01 10.42
N ILE A 192 -11.64 9.29 11.03
CA ILE A 192 -12.92 8.76 10.57
C ILE A 192 -13.34 9.25 9.18
N ASN A 193 -12.88 10.45 8.80
CA ASN A 193 -13.25 11.09 7.55
C ASN A 193 -12.21 10.91 6.44
N ALA A 194 -11.06 10.30 6.75
CA ALA A 194 -9.93 10.24 5.83
C ALA A 194 -9.21 8.90 5.89
N TYR A 195 -9.92 7.84 5.47
CA TYR A 195 -9.34 6.50 5.32
C TYR A 195 -9.95 5.74 4.14
N LEU A 196 -9.23 4.76 3.65
CA LEU A 196 -9.69 3.77 2.67
C LEU A 196 -9.10 2.41 3.03
N ASN A 197 -9.88 1.35 2.90
CA ASN A 197 -9.36 0.00 2.94
C ASN A 197 -8.74 -0.34 1.58
N ILE A 198 -7.59 -0.99 1.61
CA ILE A 198 -6.95 -1.56 0.42
C ILE A 198 -7.53 -2.96 0.24
N THR A 199 -8.06 -3.23 -0.94
CA THR A 199 -8.68 -4.52 -1.24
C THR A 199 -7.97 -5.23 -2.40
N HIS A 200 -7.92 -6.55 -2.33
CA HIS A 200 -7.50 -7.41 -3.41
C HIS A 200 -8.52 -8.53 -3.58
N LYS A 201 -9.07 -8.69 -4.79
CA LYS A 201 -10.14 -9.68 -5.10
C LYS A 201 -11.33 -9.64 -4.11
N GLY A 202 -11.64 -8.44 -3.59
CA GLY A 202 -12.74 -8.23 -2.64
C GLY A 202 -12.38 -8.48 -1.17
N GLU A 203 -11.20 -9.00 -0.86
CA GLU A 203 -10.67 -9.14 0.50
C GLU A 203 -9.95 -7.86 0.93
N ILE A 204 -10.15 -7.41 2.17
CA ILE A 204 -9.37 -6.32 2.76
C ILE A 204 -7.99 -6.86 3.12
N ILE A 205 -6.95 -6.26 2.56
CA ILE A 205 -5.56 -6.62 2.80
C ILE A 205 -4.75 -5.54 3.51
N GLY A 206 -5.36 -4.38 3.74
CA GLY A 206 -4.72 -3.26 4.38
C GLY A 206 -5.57 -2.00 4.38
N ALA A 207 -4.96 -0.89 4.72
CA ALA A 207 -5.64 0.41 4.73
C ALA A 207 -4.69 1.57 4.47
N ILE A 208 -5.26 2.69 4.01
CA ILE A 208 -4.65 4.01 3.92
C ILE A 208 -5.45 4.95 4.81
N GLY A 209 -4.82 5.90 5.47
CA GLY A 209 -5.55 6.94 6.21
C GLY A 209 -4.66 8.07 6.68
N LEU A 210 -5.28 9.19 7.01
CA LEU A 210 -4.64 10.18 7.88
C LEU A 210 -4.66 9.66 9.31
N LEU A 211 -3.60 9.91 10.07
CA LEU A 211 -3.63 9.63 11.50
C LEU A 211 -4.71 10.47 12.19
N SER A 212 -5.47 9.85 13.10
CA SER A 212 -6.45 10.58 13.89
C SER A 212 -5.77 11.59 14.82
N VAL A 213 -6.49 12.64 15.18
CA VAL A 213 -5.99 13.65 16.15
C VAL A 213 -5.56 13.01 17.47
N ALA A 214 -6.31 12.01 17.94
CA ALA A 214 -5.98 11.27 19.15
C ALA A 214 -4.67 10.48 18.99
N THR A 215 -4.53 9.70 17.91
CA THR A 215 -3.30 8.95 17.60
C THR A 215 -2.08 9.86 17.54
N MET A 216 -2.18 11.02 16.88
CA MET A 216 -1.10 12.00 16.79
C MET A 216 -0.76 12.59 18.17
N ALA A 217 -1.77 12.96 18.97
CA ALA A 217 -1.56 13.54 20.30
C ALA A 217 -0.85 12.56 21.23
N ASP A 218 -1.33 11.30 21.29
CA ASP A 218 -0.78 10.24 22.14
C ASP A 218 0.63 9.84 21.72
N SER A 219 0.96 9.95 20.43
CA SER A 219 2.32 9.72 19.88
C SER A 219 3.22 10.95 19.95
N LYS A 220 2.76 12.08 20.52
CA LYS A 220 3.49 13.36 20.58
C LYS A 220 3.82 13.97 19.19
N ILE A 221 3.07 13.61 18.17
CA ILE A 221 3.15 14.18 16.82
C ILE A 221 2.32 15.47 16.82
N ARG A 222 2.95 16.61 16.55
CA ARG A 222 2.31 17.92 16.66
C ARG A 222 2.65 18.82 15.47
N ARG A 223 1.74 19.74 15.12
CA ARG A 223 1.94 20.80 14.10
C ARG A 223 2.20 20.29 12.69
N THR A 224 1.77 19.07 12.41
CA THR A 224 1.88 18.41 11.12
C THR A 224 0.71 17.46 10.92
N ASN A 225 0.59 16.90 9.72
CA ASN A 225 -0.32 15.80 9.43
C ASN A 225 0.51 14.61 8.95
N VAL A 226 -0.03 13.41 9.11
CA VAL A 226 0.61 12.17 8.67
C VAL A 226 -0.42 11.34 7.92
N ALA A 227 -0.13 11.02 6.68
CA ALA A 227 -0.82 9.97 5.95
C ALA A 227 -0.03 8.67 6.11
N ALA A 228 -0.70 7.58 6.41
CA ALA A 228 -0.08 6.27 6.56
C ALA A 228 -0.81 5.24 5.72
N PHE A 229 -0.09 4.21 5.29
CA PHE A 229 -0.69 2.97 4.82
C PHE A 229 -0.04 1.78 5.50
N GLU A 230 -0.77 0.70 5.59
CA GLU A 230 -0.28 -0.61 5.98
C GLU A 230 -0.99 -1.67 5.16
N LEU A 231 -0.27 -2.65 4.63
CA LEU A 231 -0.84 -3.76 3.87
C LEU A 231 -0.08 -5.07 4.09
N ASN A 232 -0.81 -6.18 3.98
CA ASN A 232 -0.27 -7.53 4.05
C ASN A 232 0.35 -7.91 2.70
N VAL A 233 1.67 -8.06 2.65
CA VAL A 233 2.42 -8.39 1.42
C VAL A 233 2.16 -9.84 0.98
N ASP A 234 1.91 -10.77 1.92
CA ASP A 234 1.65 -12.17 1.60
C ASP A 234 0.35 -12.39 0.81
N LYS A 235 -0.53 -11.39 0.84
CA LYS A 235 -1.79 -11.38 0.06
C LYS A 235 -1.63 -10.79 -1.34
N LEU A 236 -0.47 -10.25 -1.68
CA LEU A 236 -0.21 -9.70 -3.00
C LEU A 236 0.17 -10.81 -3.99
N VAL A 237 -0.35 -10.73 -5.19
CA VAL A 237 -0.05 -11.70 -6.25
C VAL A 237 0.86 -11.07 -7.29
N PRO A 238 2.13 -11.51 -7.36
CA PRO A 238 3.06 -11.03 -8.38
C PRO A 238 2.70 -11.59 -9.76
N LEU A 239 2.81 -10.76 -10.77
CA LEU A 239 2.70 -11.18 -12.15
C LEU A 239 4.05 -11.69 -12.66
N PRO A 240 4.08 -12.77 -13.46
CA PRO A 240 5.32 -13.41 -13.92
C PRO A 240 6.14 -12.49 -14.84
N SER A 241 5.48 -11.65 -15.63
CA SER A 241 6.12 -10.63 -16.48
C SER A 241 5.16 -9.47 -16.69
N ARG A 242 5.69 -8.30 -17.10
CA ARG A 242 4.84 -7.27 -17.68
C ARG A 242 4.22 -7.82 -18.94
N THR A 243 2.94 -8.04 -18.93
CA THR A 243 2.14 -8.11 -20.14
C THR A 243 1.95 -6.69 -20.64
N ASN A 244 2.99 -6.17 -21.31
CA ASN A 244 2.80 -4.98 -22.11
C ASN A 244 1.97 -5.42 -23.32
N GLU A 245 0.66 -5.42 -23.17
CA GLU A 245 -0.21 -5.50 -24.33
C GLU A 245 0.06 -4.24 -25.17
N TYR A 246 0.61 -4.47 -26.35
CA TYR A 246 0.74 -3.39 -27.33
C TYR A 246 -0.65 -2.88 -27.68
N LYS A 247 -0.95 -1.65 -27.29
CA LYS A 247 -2.13 -0.92 -27.74
C LYS A 247 -1.70 -0.06 -28.92
N ALA A 248 -2.18 -0.40 -30.10
CA ALA A 248 -1.92 0.40 -31.29
C ALA A 248 -2.39 1.84 -31.05
N LEU A 249 -1.57 2.79 -31.45
CA LEU A 249 -2.00 4.19 -31.43
C LEU A 249 -3.22 4.37 -32.36
N PRO A 250 -4.16 5.24 -31.99
CA PRO A 250 -5.29 5.54 -32.84
C PRO A 250 -4.81 6.01 -34.24
N LEU A 251 -5.31 5.38 -35.30
CA LEU A 251 -4.97 5.76 -36.66
C LEU A 251 -5.59 7.12 -37.09
N PHE A 252 -6.68 7.50 -36.41
CA PHE A 252 -7.41 8.71 -36.66
C PHE A 252 -7.38 9.64 -35.46
N PRO A 253 -7.44 10.96 -35.63
CA PRO A 253 -7.43 11.94 -34.55
C PRO A 253 -8.55 11.68 -33.53
N LEU A 254 -8.20 11.73 -32.24
CA LEU A 254 -9.16 11.73 -31.15
C LEU A 254 -9.72 13.14 -30.96
N VAL A 255 -11.00 13.24 -30.65
CA VAL A 255 -11.67 14.48 -30.28
C VAL A 255 -11.71 14.58 -28.77
N GLU A 256 -11.15 15.66 -28.24
CA GLU A 256 -11.18 15.97 -26.80
C GLU A 256 -12.40 16.83 -26.47
N LYS A 257 -13.09 16.51 -25.41
CA LYS A 257 -14.20 17.27 -24.84
C LYS A 257 -14.12 17.32 -23.33
N ASP A 258 -14.22 18.54 -22.81
CA ASP A 258 -14.33 18.78 -21.38
C ASP A 258 -15.81 18.83 -20.97
N LEU A 259 -16.13 18.15 -19.90
CA LEU A 259 -17.46 18.10 -19.32
C LEU A 259 -17.40 18.57 -17.87
N SER A 260 -18.21 19.55 -17.52
CA SER A 260 -18.44 19.94 -16.13
C SER A 260 -19.77 19.35 -15.67
N LEU A 261 -19.71 18.42 -14.74
CA LEU A 261 -20.85 17.67 -14.23
C LEU A 261 -21.23 18.15 -12.82
N LEU A 262 -22.51 18.40 -12.62
CA LEU A 262 -23.07 18.60 -11.28
C LEU A 262 -23.62 17.26 -10.79
N VAL A 263 -23.11 16.79 -9.64
CA VAL A 263 -23.50 15.52 -9.03
C VAL A 263 -23.70 15.67 -7.53
N ASP A 264 -24.40 14.72 -6.92
CA ASP A 264 -24.49 14.66 -5.45
C ASP A 264 -23.11 14.38 -4.83
N GLU A 265 -22.87 14.89 -3.63
CA GLU A 265 -21.57 14.72 -2.94
C GLU A 265 -21.18 13.25 -2.74
N SER A 266 -22.15 12.37 -2.59
CA SER A 266 -21.97 10.92 -2.43
C SER A 266 -21.46 10.21 -3.68
N VAL A 267 -21.62 10.82 -4.86
CA VAL A 267 -21.18 10.22 -6.14
C VAL A 267 -19.66 10.22 -6.20
N THR A 268 -19.09 9.04 -6.35
CA THR A 268 -17.63 8.86 -6.43
C THR A 268 -17.12 9.01 -7.86
N TRP A 269 -15.85 9.44 -8.01
CA TRP A 269 -15.16 9.41 -9.30
C TRP A 269 -15.22 8.02 -9.95
N LYS A 270 -15.07 6.95 -9.16
CA LYS A 270 -15.14 5.56 -9.63
C LYS A 270 -16.47 5.24 -10.31
N SER A 271 -17.58 5.73 -9.77
CA SER A 271 -18.92 5.53 -10.36
C SER A 271 -19.02 6.21 -11.73
N ILE A 272 -18.51 7.44 -11.83
CA ILE A 272 -18.45 8.21 -13.08
C ILE A 272 -17.55 7.50 -14.09
N ALA A 273 -16.34 7.12 -13.67
CA ALA A 273 -15.37 6.45 -14.53
C ALA A 273 -15.91 5.13 -15.08
N ASN A 274 -16.52 4.29 -14.25
CA ASN A 274 -17.13 3.03 -14.68
C ASN A 274 -18.27 3.23 -15.69
N THR A 275 -19.00 4.35 -15.60
CA THR A 275 -20.09 4.68 -16.52
C THR A 275 -19.57 5.14 -17.88
N VAL A 276 -18.46 5.88 -17.90
CA VAL A 276 -17.94 6.57 -19.10
C VAL A 276 -16.89 5.75 -19.83
N SER A 277 -15.94 5.12 -19.10
CA SER A 277 -14.78 4.43 -19.71
C SER A 277 -15.13 3.39 -20.78
N PRO A 278 -16.21 2.59 -20.69
CA PRO A 278 -16.56 1.63 -21.73
C PRO A 278 -16.97 2.28 -23.06
N LYS A 279 -17.22 3.58 -23.07
CA LYS A 279 -17.79 4.34 -24.22
C LYS A 279 -16.78 5.22 -24.91
N ILE A 280 -15.58 5.38 -24.36
CA ILE A 280 -14.57 6.34 -24.81
C ILE A 280 -13.21 5.67 -24.98
N LYS A 281 -12.24 6.39 -25.53
CA LYS A 281 -10.86 5.92 -25.66
C LYS A 281 -10.03 6.26 -24.41
N GLU A 282 -10.16 7.47 -23.89
CA GLU A 282 -9.44 7.93 -22.69
C GLU A 282 -10.35 8.81 -21.82
N LEU A 283 -10.17 8.71 -20.52
CA LEU A 283 -10.84 9.50 -19.49
C LEU A 283 -9.82 10.11 -18.55
N GLU A 284 -9.93 11.42 -18.33
CA GLU A 284 -9.07 12.14 -17.41
C GLU A 284 -9.92 12.91 -16.38
N PHE A 285 -9.55 12.80 -15.10
CA PHE A 285 -10.11 13.64 -14.05
C PHE A 285 -9.38 14.97 -14.05
N MET A 286 -10.10 16.06 -14.16
CA MET A 286 -9.53 17.41 -14.18
C MET A 286 -9.62 18.07 -12.81
N GLU A 287 -10.83 18.23 -12.28
CA GLU A 287 -11.05 18.99 -11.04
C GLU A 287 -12.35 18.56 -10.33
N GLU A 288 -12.35 18.66 -9.00
CA GLU A 288 -13.55 18.64 -8.16
C GLU A 288 -13.68 20.00 -7.48
N TYR A 289 -14.84 20.64 -7.63
CA TYR A 289 -15.13 21.93 -7.03
C TYR A 289 -16.36 21.85 -6.12
N LYS A 290 -16.21 22.39 -4.92
CA LYS A 290 -17.27 22.63 -3.95
C LYS A 290 -17.19 24.09 -3.50
N GLY A 291 -18.24 24.85 -3.67
CA GLY A 291 -18.22 26.26 -3.29
C GLY A 291 -19.57 26.93 -3.46
N ASN A 292 -19.62 28.22 -3.17
CA ASN A 292 -20.85 29.03 -3.08
C ASN A 292 -21.70 29.08 -4.37
N GLN A 293 -21.15 28.64 -5.49
CA GLN A 293 -21.85 28.56 -6.77
C GLN A 293 -22.54 27.22 -7.03
N ILE A 294 -22.47 26.30 -6.06
CA ILE A 294 -23.05 24.96 -6.15
C ILE A 294 -24.03 24.77 -5.01
N SER A 295 -25.18 24.19 -5.31
CA SER A 295 -26.20 23.88 -4.31
C SER A 295 -25.66 23.00 -3.21
N GLU A 296 -26.12 23.22 -1.99
CA GLU A 296 -25.77 22.41 -0.82
C GLU A 296 -26.06 20.93 -1.10
N GLY A 297 -25.13 20.03 -0.71
CA GLY A 297 -25.22 18.59 -0.98
C GLY A 297 -24.78 18.15 -2.38
N LYS A 298 -24.36 19.10 -3.24
CA LYS A 298 -23.82 18.81 -4.58
C LYS A 298 -22.35 19.23 -4.72
N LYS A 299 -21.69 18.67 -5.73
CA LYS A 299 -20.34 19.02 -6.16
C LYS A 299 -20.26 19.08 -7.70
N SER A 300 -19.34 19.87 -8.20
CA SER A 300 -18.99 19.88 -9.62
C SER A 300 -17.75 19.03 -9.87
N ILE A 301 -17.81 18.17 -10.86
CA ILE A 301 -16.66 17.38 -11.31
C ILE A 301 -16.38 17.73 -12.76
N MET A 302 -15.18 18.19 -13.06
CA MET A 302 -14.69 18.43 -14.39
C MET A 302 -13.87 17.22 -14.86
N LEU A 303 -14.22 16.72 -16.04
CA LEU A 303 -13.54 15.59 -16.65
C LEU A 303 -13.30 15.86 -18.14
N ARG A 304 -12.25 15.26 -18.66
CA ARG A 304 -11.93 15.26 -20.10
C ARG A 304 -12.14 13.87 -20.67
N VAL A 305 -12.86 13.80 -21.78
CA VAL A 305 -13.07 12.57 -22.53
C VAL A 305 -12.41 12.71 -23.91
N LYS A 306 -11.71 11.63 -24.32
CA LYS A 306 -11.22 11.51 -25.69
C LYS A 306 -12.02 10.43 -26.40
N ILE A 307 -12.67 10.82 -27.48
CA ILE A 307 -13.52 9.95 -28.30
C ILE A 307 -12.96 9.85 -29.71
N GLY A 308 -13.12 8.69 -30.30
CA GLY A 308 -12.66 8.43 -31.68
C GLY A 308 -13.26 7.14 -32.21
N ASN A 309 -13.11 6.93 -33.52
CA ASN A 309 -13.43 5.71 -34.25
C ASN A 309 -12.14 5.07 -34.77
N ASP A 310 -12.17 3.76 -34.95
CA ASP A 310 -11.05 3.00 -35.52
C ASP A 310 -11.09 2.96 -37.05
N ASP A 311 -12.23 3.31 -37.65
CA ASP A 311 -12.49 3.20 -39.11
C ASP A 311 -12.44 4.55 -39.87
N GLY A 312 -12.27 5.68 -39.14
CA GLY A 312 -12.24 6.99 -39.76
C GLY A 312 -12.36 8.15 -38.77
N THR A 313 -12.15 9.36 -39.31
CA THR A 313 -12.35 10.59 -38.52
C THR A 313 -13.84 10.80 -38.25
N MET A 314 -14.20 11.08 -37.00
CA MET A 314 -15.59 11.32 -36.61
C MET A 314 -16.13 12.62 -37.19
N THR A 315 -17.36 12.56 -37.69
CA THR A 315 -18.10 13.78 -38.08
C THR A 315 -18.67 14.49 -36.84
N SER A 316 -19.02 15.77 -36.98
CA SER A 316 -19.64 16.54 -35.89
C SER A 316 -20.95 15.91 -35.39
N GLU A 317 -21.73 15.29 -36.26
CA GLU A 317 -22.96 14.59 -35.91
C GLU A 317 -22.67 13.34 -35.03
N GLN A 318 -21.68 12.55 -35.45
CA GLN A 318 -21.24 11.37 -34.69
C GLN A 318 -20.68 11.74 -33.29
N ILE A 319 -19.90 12.84 -33.22
CA ILE A 319 -19.38 13.38 -31.96
C ILE A 319 -20.55 13.74 -31.02
N ASN A 320 -21.51 14.52 -31.53
CA ASN A 320 -22.66 14.96 -30.74
C ASN A 320 -23.53 13.79 -30.29
N ALA A 321 -23.79 12.82 -31.17
CA ALA A 321 -24.55 11.61 -30.79
C ALA A 321 -23.85 10.80 -29.67
N LYS A 322 -22.53 10.63 -29.78
CA LYS A 322 -21.74 9.91 -28.76
C LYS A 322 -21.71 10.67 -27.45
N MET A 323 -21.56 12.00 -27.47
CA MET A 323 -21.61 12.85 -26.28
C MET A 323 -22.98 12.78 -25.60
N ASN A 324 -24.08 12.87 -26.35
CA ASN A 324 -25.43 12.74 -25.78
C ASN A 324 -25.61 11.38 -25.09
N HIS A 325 -25.15 10.30 -25.73
CA HIS A 325 -25.23 8.96 -25.13
C HIS A 325 -24.41 8.84 -23.81
N ILE A 326 -23.24 9.51 -23.73
CA ILE A 326 -22.44 9.57 -22.49
C ILE A 326 -23.20 10.35 -21.42
N LEU A 327 -23.74 11.51 -21.75
CA LEU A 327 -24.50 12.35 -20.81
C LEU A 327 -25.77 11.66 -20.30
N GLU A 328 -26.53 10.99 -21.18
CA GLU A 328 -27.70 10.19 -20.78
C GLU A 328 -27.31 9.05 -19.81
N ALA A 329 -26.19 8.36 -20.07
CA ALA A 329 -25.71 7.31 -19.18
C ALA A 329 -25.29 7.87 -17.82
N LEU A 330 -24.58 9.00 -17.80
CA LEU A 330 -24.17 9.68 -16.56
C LEU A 330 -25.38 10.17 -15.77
N ASN A 331 -26.37 10.74 -16.42
CA ASN A 331 -27.60 11.17 -15.76
C ASN A 331 -28.32 9.97 -15.13
N ARG A 332 -28.51 8.89 -15.89
CA ARG A 332 -29.24 7.70 -15.43
C ARG A 332 -28.53 6.96 -14.28
N GLN A 333 -27.19 6.83 -14.33
CA GLN A 333 -26.44 6.02 -13.37
C GLN A 333 -25.88 6.81 -12.20
N CYS A 334 -25.55 8.07 -12.40
CA CYS A 334 -24.93 8.94 -11.41
C CYS A 334 -25.78 10.15 -11.03
N GLY A 335 -26.96 10.34 -11.63
CA GLY A 335 -27.75 11.55 -11.41
C GLY A 335 -27.02 12.82 -11.87
N ALA A 336 -26.06 12.69 -12.78
CA ALA A 336 -25.23 13.80 -13.21
C ALA A 336 -25.97 14.71 -14.19
N GLU A 337 -25.85 16.01 -13.98
CA GLU A 337 -26.35 17.05 -14.85
C GLU A 337 -25.18 17.84 -15.44
N LEU A 338 -25.27 18.22 -16.72
CA LEU A 338 -24.25 19.09 -17.29
C LEU A 338 -24.40 20.49 -16.67
N ARG A 339 -23.32 21.00 -16.11
CA ARG A 339 -23.29 22.37 -15.59
C ARG A 339 -23.22 23.31 -16.79
N THR A 340 -24.31 24.02 -17.06
CA THR A 340 -24.33 25.21 -17.92
C THR A 340 -23.97 26.41 -17.07
N GLU A 341 -23.10 27.30 -17.59
CA GLU A 341 -22.69 28.52 -16.90
C GLU A 341 -23.86 29.36 -16.40
#